data_58dde9be7fb697a52962cd7c7298548c
#
_entry.id   58dde9be7fb697a52962cd7c7298548c
#
_cell.length_a   1.000
_cell.length_b   1.000
_cell.length_c   1.000
_cell.angle_alpha   90.00
_cell.angle_beta   90.00
_cell.angle_gamma   90.00
#
_symmetry.space_group_name_H-M   'P 1'
#
loop_
_entity.id
_entity.type
_entity.pdbx_description
1 polymer ?
#
loop_
_entity_poly.entity_id
_entity_poly.type
_entity_poly.pdbx_seq_one_letter_code
_entity_poly.pdbx_strand_id
1 'polypeptide(L)'
;MPKGAEFFFPISCGVALCAIILDNEAFAPQRQPINILHLSRSISLNQCYILVDKDLTMTYTLWGAANSLYTGKARSYLIKKGLPFRERYPSDPEFGNRILPAVGQFVVPVLESDNGEIVQDSGDIIDFLENRHAEPLLNPQTPVQQCVSLIFDVFGSEYLLPLAMHYRWSYRGEQETFLRAEFGRALVAGGDRSARREAAAKTMEFFTGFLPNLGVFPEVTGAMEDSYLALIDALDDHFQHHPYLLGGRPCRGDFGMMAPLFAHLGRDPVPAMLMKTRAPNLFRWTERMNSAPISDGEYPGYGEGYWGGDTVPESLVAVLKVAFADWTPGLKADADCFNAWAADKLAGDVVSQSGKPQIHPNVGKVEYPWRGVTMKRGSAPHMLWMFARVQELAANIEGEARARLNVLLEQVGGEKAMTLSLTKRIVRNKNTLVLA
;
A
#
# COMPACT_ATOMS: atom_id res chain seq x y z
N MET A 1 -32.74 -19.97 -40.66
CA MET A 1 -31.88 -21.18 -40.66
C MET A 1 -30.96 -21.11 -41.86
N PRO A 2 -29.67 -21.20 -41.67
CA PRO A 2 -28.95 -22.47 -41.76
C PRO A 2 -27.98 -22.74 -40.61
N LYS A 3 -27.60 -24.00 -40.56
CA LYS A 3 -26.92 -24.83 -39.58
C LYS A 3 -25.46 -24.47 -39.34
N GLY A 4 -25.01 -24.59 -38.10
CA GLY A 4 -23.90 -25.34 -37.51
C GLY A 4 -22.50 -25.16 -38.14
N ALA A 5 -21.59 -24.55 -37.39
CA ALA A 5 -20.16 -24.81 -37.49
C ALA A 5 -19.65 -25.08 -36.08
N GLU A 6 -19.38 -26.32 -35.79
CA GLU A 6 -18.61 -26.75 -34.60
C GLU A 6 -17.14 -26.41 -34.83
N PHE A 7 -16.59 -25.60 -33.93
CA PHE A 7 -15.13 -25.41 -33.86
C PHE A 7 -14.54 -26.38 -32.83
N PHE A 8 -13.92 -27.42 -33.33
CA PHE A 8 -13.00 -28.25 -32.56
C PHE A 8 -11.67 -27.51 -32.41
N PHE A 9 -11.25 -27.21 -31.19
CA PHE A 9 -9.88 -26.87 -30.87
C PHE A 9 -9.16 -28.14 -30.36
N PRO A 10 -8.09 -28.60 -30.99
CA PRO A 10 -7.22 -29.58 -30.36
C PRO A 10 -6.25 -28.85 -29.39
N ILE A 11 -6.35 -29.19 -28.11
CA ILE A 11 -5.38 -28.81 -27.10
C ILE A 11 -4.09 -29.62 -27.34
N SER A 12 -3.06 -28.96 -27.83
CA SER A 12 -1.68 -29.47 -27.68
C SER A 12 -0.85 -28.44 -26.91
N CYS A 13 -0.98 -28.55 -25.59
CA CYS A 13 -0.32 -27.69 -24.61
C CYS A 13 1.12 -28.20 -24.35
N GLY A 14 2.01 -28.14 -25.33
CA GLY A 14 3.38 -28.63 -25.14
C GLY A 14 4.45 -27.99 -26.02
N VAL A 15 4.04 -27.29 -27.08
CA VAL A 15 4.99 -26.78 -28.08
C VAL A 15 5.13 -25.26 -28.08
N ALA A 16 4.12 -24.55 -27.58
CA ALA A 16 4.12 -23.09 -27.57
C ALA A 16 5.06 -22.46 -26.52
N LEU A 17 5.34 -23.18 -25.42
CA LEU A 17 6.23 -22.63 -24.35
C LEU A 17 7.72 -22.73 -24.71
N CYS A 18 8.12 -23.68 -25.57
CA CYS A 18 9.53 -23.77 -26.02
C CYS A 18 9.89 -22.77 -27.12
N ALA A 19 8.92 -22.26 -27.88
CA ALA A 19 9.20 -21.29 -28.95
C ALA A 19 9.43 -19.87 -28.43
N ILE A 20 8.81 -19.49 -27.29
CA ILE A 20 8.95 -18.15 -26.71
C ILE A 20 10.30 -17.94 -26.02
N ILE A 21 10.95 -19.02 -25.58
CA ILE A 21 12.25 -18.93 -24.88
C ILE A 21 13.44 -18.84 -25.85
N LEU A 22 13.24 -19.20 -27.14
CA LEU A 22 14.29 -19.18 -28.15
C LEU A 22 14.40 -17.86 -28.96
N ASP A 23 13.41 -16.98 -28.86
CA ASP A 23 13.41 -15.71 -29.60
C ASP A 23 14.13 -14.55 -28.89
N ASN A 24 14.57 -14.72 -27.64
CA ASN A 24 15.26 -13.65 -26.90
C ASN A 24 16.80 -13.63 -27.05
N GLU A 25 17.40 -14.47 -27.90
CA GLU A 25 18.84 -14.44 -28.21
C GLU A 25 19.19 -14.05 -29.65
N ALA A 26 18.35 -13.31 -30.35
CA ALA A 26 18.62 -12.92 -31.73
C ALA A 26 19.04 -11.45 -31.85
N PHE A 27 20.28 -11.14 -31.47
CA PHE A 27 21.04 -10.05 -32.06
C PHE A 27 22.50 -10.43 -32.24
N ALA A 28 22.76 -11.20 -33.31
CA ALA A 28 24.07 -11.20 -34.01
C ALA A 28 23.86 -11.67 -35.46
N PRO A 29 24.39 -10.96 -36.46
CA PRO A 29 24.22 -11.35 -37.85
C PRO A 29 25.14 -12.50 -38.20
N GLN A 30 24.62 -13.44 -38.99
CA GLN A 30 25.26 -14.61 -39.63
C GLN A 30 25.28 -15.92 -38.81
N ARG A 31 24.24 -16.71 -38.96
CA ARG A 31 24.34 -18.16 -38.92
C ARG A 31 23.36 -18.81 -39.93
N GLN A 32 23.85 -19.82 -40.63
CA GLN A 32 23.10 -20.62 -41.59
C GLN A 32 21.99 -21.44 -40.89
N PRO A 33 20.92 -21.85 -41.61
CA PRO A 33 19.80 -22.56 -40.99
C PRO A 33 20.25 -23.94 -40.45
N ILE A 34 20.03 -24.12 -39.15
CA ILE A 34 20.25 -25.40 -38.47
C ILE A 34 19.04 -26.30 -38.77
N ASN A 35 19.31 -27.46 -39.33
CA ASN A 35 18.32 -28.45 -39.72
C ASN A 35 17.70 -29.10 -38.46
N ILE A 36 16.44 -28.76 -38.15
CA ILE A 36 15.72 -29.13 -36.94
C ILE A 36 15.44 -30.63 -36.79
N LEU A 37 15.74 -31.43 -37.80
CA LEU A 37 15.39 -32.87 -37.86
C LEU A 37 16.31 -33.81 -37.07
N HIS A 38 17.42 -33.31 -36.48
CA HIS A 38 18.36 -34.17 -35.76
C HIS A 38 18.45 -33.98 -34.25
N LEU A 39 17.64 -33.10 -33.64
CA LEU A 39 17.66 -32.82 -32.19
C LEU A 39 16.55 -33.53 -31.39
N SER A 40 15.74 -34.40 -32.03
CA SER A 40 14.62 -35.06 -31.34
C SER A 40 14.94 -36.38 -30.60
N ARG A 41 16.20 -36.76 -30.46
CA ARG A 41 16.56 -37.96 -29.69
C ARG A 41 17.65 -37.65 -28.68
N SER A 42 17.25 -37.30 -27.45
CA SER A 42 17.99 -37.40 -26.19
C SER A 42 18.10 -36.13 -25.34
N ILE A 43 17.02 -35.38 -25.20
CA ILE A 43 16.93 -34.47 -24.03
C ILE A 43 15.93 -35.13 -23.08
N SER A 44 16.41 -35.77 -22.02
CA SER A 44 15.53 -36.29 -20.97
C SER A 44 14.84 -35.13 -20.29
N LEU A 45 13.56 -35.27 -19.94
CA LEU A 45 12.76 -34.27 -19.23
C LEU A 45 13.43 -33.74 -17.93
N ASN A 46 14.39 -34.48 -17.40
CA ASN A 46 15.20 -34.06 -16.24
C ASN A 46 16.23 -32.95 -16.53
N GLN A 47 16.62 -32.72 -17.79
CA GLN A 47 17.58 -31.67 -18.13
C GLN A 47 16.92 -30.32 -18.42
N CYS A 48 15.62 -30.30 -18.73
CA CYS A 48 14.87 -29.03 -18.83
C CYS A 48 14.62 -28.32 -17.48
N TYR A 49 14.77 -29.04 -16.35
CA TYR A 49 14.59 -28.46 -15.02
C TYR A 49 15.82 -27.72 -14.47
N ILE A 50 16.97 -27.77 -15.16
CA ILE A 50 18.24 -27.22 -14.63
C ILE A 50 18.45 -25.74 -14.98
N LEU A 51 17.61 -25.15 -15.84
CA LEU A 51 17.66 -23.71 -16.20
C LEU A 51 16.55 -22.88 -15.60
N VAL A 52 15.83 -23.39 -14.61
CA VAL A 52 14.97 -22.53 -13.78
C VAL A 52 15.90 -21.82 -12.80
N ASP A 53 16.03 -20.54 -13.02
CA ASP A 53 16.76 -19.59 -12.18
C ASP A 53 16.42 -19.86 -10.70
N LYS A 54 17.45 -20.10 -9.88
CA LYS A 54 17.24 -20.38 -8.44
C LYS A 54 16.46 -19.29 -7.73
N ASP A 55 16.41 -18.07 -8.28
CA ASP A 55 15.64 -16.96 -7.75
C ASP A 55 14.12 -17.08 -8.00
N LEU A 56 13.67 -17.94 -8.95
CA LEU A 56 12.26 -18.24 -9.18
C LEU A 56 11.66 -19.29 -8.22
N THR A 57 12.45 -19.84 -7.32
CA THR A 57 11.99 -20.87 -6.37
C THR A 57 11.57 -20.31 -5.00
N MET A 58 11.94 -19.05 -4.66
CA MET A 58 11.54 -18.45 -3.40
C MET A 58 10.07 -18.05 -3.43
N THR A 59 9.25 -18.76 -2.68
CA THR A 59 7.81 -18.48 -2.57
C THR A 59 7.50 -17.87 -1.22
N TYR A 60 7.05 -16.63 -1.21
CA TYR A 60 6.62 -15.96 0.02
C TYR A 60 5.22 -16.42 0.44
N THR A 61 4.94 -16.36 1.74
CA THR A 61 3.59 -16.45 2.28
C THR A 61 3.20 -15.09 2.86
N LEU A 62 2.17 -14.47 2.29
CA LEU A 62 1.57 -13.25 2.82
C LEU A 62 0.40 -13.64 3.73
N TRP A 63 0.57 -13.48 5.03
CA TRP A 63 -0.48 -13.65 6.01
C TRP A 63 -1.31 -12.36 6.09
N GLY A 64 -2.56 -12.43 5.66
CA GLY A 64 -3.39 -11.23 5.54
C GLY A 64 -4.81 -11.51 5.11
N ALA A 65 -5.52 -10.46 4.77
CA ALA A 65 -6.89 -10.52 4.28
C ALA A 65 -7.18 -9.39 3.26
N ALA A 66 -8.04 -9.67 2.31
CA ALA A 66 -8.37 -8.75 1.23
C ALA A 66 -8.99 -7.42 1.72
N ASN A 67 -9.67 -7.44 2.86
CA ASN A 67 -10.30 -6.28 3.49
C ASN A 67 -9.38 -5.51 4.45
N SER A 68 -8.09 -5.89 4.57
CA SER A 68 -7.08 -5.17 5.34
C SER A 68 -6.35 -4.17 4.44
N LEU A 69 -6.29 -2.88 4.85
CA LEU A 69 -5.56 -1.83 4.15
C LEU A 69 -4.10 -2.22 3.91
N TYR A 70 -3.41 -2.55 4.99
CA TYR A 70 -1.97 -2.82 4.96
C TYR A 70 -1.63 -4.13 4.24
N THR A 71 -2.54 -5.13 4.26
CA THR A 71 -2.38 -6.32 3.40
C THR A 71 -2.50 -5.94 1.92
N GLY A 72 -3.42 -5.04 1.57
CA GLY A 72 -3.55 -4.51 0.21
C GLY A 72 -2.27 -3.84 -0.29
N LYS A 73 -1.61 -3.04 0.56
CA LYS A 73 -0.30 -2.41 0.28
C LYS A 73 0.77 -3.46 -0.03
N ALA A 74 0.98 -4.42 0.87
CA ALA A 74 2.01 -5.46 0.72
C ALA A 74 1.73 -6.39 -0.48
N ARG A 75 0.45 -6.75 -0.71
CA ARG A 75 0.03 -7.56 -1.85
C ARG A 75 0.33 -6.87 -3.17
N SER A 76 -0.07 -5.61 -3.31
CA SER A 76 0.18 -4.81 -4.51
C SER A 76 1.68 -4.72 -4.80
N TYR A 77 2.51 -4.54 -3.76
CA TYR A 77 3.95 -4.54 -3.91
C TYR A 77 4.50 -5.87 -4.43
N LEU A 78 4.12 -7.01 -3.83
CA LEU A 78 4.54 -8.34 -4.28
C LEU A 78 4.14 -8.61 -5.74
N ILE A 79 2.93 -8.19 -6.14
CA ILE A 79 2.44 -8.32 -7.53
C ILE A 79 3.31 -7.49 -8.47
N LYS A 80 3.56 -6.22 -8.18
CA LYS A 80 4.34 -5.31 -9.03
C LYS A 80 5.83 -5.67 -9.07
N LYS A 81 6.36 -6.22 -8.00
CA LYS A 81 7.73 -6.75 -7.93
C LYS A 81 7.89 -8.08 -8.68
N GLY A 82 6.77 -8.70 -9.10
CA GLY A 82 6.78 -9.98 -9.81
C GLY A 82 7.20 -11.17 -8.93
N LEU A 83 7.09 -11.03 -7.60
CA LEU A 83 7.51 -12.06 -6.67
C LEU A 83 6.41 -13.12 -6.49
N PRO A 84 6.72 -14.42 -6.62
CA PRO A 84 5.75 -15.47 -6.36
C PRO A 84 5.38 -15.52 -4.88
N PHE A 85 4.09 -15.50 -4.59
CA PHE A 85 3.58 -15.59 -3.22
C PHE A 85 2.24 -16.31 -3.18
N ARG A 86 1.92 -16.83 -2.00
CA ARG A 86 0.57 -17.30 -1.63
C ARG A 86 0.03 -16.47 -0.48
N GLU A 87 -1.27 -16.23 -0.47
CA GLU A 87 -1.94 -15.53 0.62
C GLU A 87 -2.63 -16.54 1.54
N ARG A 88 -2.45 -16.37 2.87
CA ARG A 88 -3.11 -17.18 3.89
C ARG A 88 -3.81 -16.27 4.89
N TYR A 89 -4.98 -16.71 5.35
CA TYR A 89 -5.77 -15.96 6.31
C TYR A 89 -5.30 -16.15 7.76
N PRO A 90 -5.52 -15.15 8.65
CA PRO A 90 -5.22 -15.29 10.08
C PRO A 90 -6.03 -16.37 10.79
N SER A 91 -7.13 -16.86 10.17
CA SER A 91 -7.92 -18.00 10.66
C SER A 91 -7.26 -19.37 10.45
N ASP A 92 -6.18 -19.41 9.70
CA ASP A 92 -5.38 -20.63 9.55
C ASP A 92 -4.72 -20.99 10.90
N PRO A 93 -4.80 -22.24 11.38
CA PRO A 93 -4.20 -22.64 12.64
C PRO A 93 -2.71 -22.33 12.77
N GLU A 94 -1.95 -22.37 11.68
CA GLU A 94 -0.53 -22.02 11.70
C GLU A 94 -0.28 -20.55 12.06
N PHE A 95 -1.19 -19.65 11.72
CA PHE A 95 -1.08 -18.26 12.14
C PHE A 95 -1.05 -18.16 13.68
N GLY A 96 -2.01 -18.79 14.36
CA GLY A 96 -2.08 -18.80 15.82
C GLY A 96 -0.93 -19.54 16.49
N ASN A 97 -0.51 -20.67 15.92
CA ASN A 97 0.50 -21.55 16.52
C ASN A 97 1.94 -21.05 16.32
N ARG A 98 2.22 -20.35 15.24
CA ARG A 98 3.59 -20.00 14.84
C ARG A 98 3.80 -18.52 14.55
N ILE A 99 2.94 -17.91 13.76
CA ILE A 99 3.11 -16.52 13.34
C ILE A 99 2.82 -15.54 14.48
N LEU A 100 1.68 -15.70 15.15
CA LEU A 100 1.29 -14.84 16.27
C LEU A 100 2.32 -14.85 17.42
N PRO A 101 2.89 -15.98 17.88
CA PRO A 101 3.96 -15.97 18.87
C PRO A 101 5.24 -15.25 18.40
N ALA A 102 5.61 -15.38 17.12
CA ALA A 102 6.78 -14.72 16.55
C ALA A 102 6.62 -13.18 16.49
N VAL A 103 5.41 -12.70 16.13
CA VAL A 103 5.08 -11.29 16.00
C VAL A 103 4.71 -10.65 17.35
N GLY A 104 4.11 -11.41 18.26
CA GLY A 104 3.69 -10.96 19.59
C GLY A 104 2.36 -10.21 19.62
N GLN A 105 1.73 -9.95 18.48
CA GLN A 105 0.44 -9.28 18.37
C GLN A 105 -0.37 -9.85 17.20
N PHE A 106 -1.71 -9.83 17.33
CA PHE A 106 -2.61 -10.22 16.24
C PHE A 106 -2.75 -9.07 15.24
N VAL A 107 -1.81 -9.00 14.30
CA VAL A 107 -1.75 -7.98 13.24
C VAL A 107 -1.48 -8.60 11.88
N VAL A 108 -1.95 -7.95 10.83
CA VAL A 108 -1.70 -8.28 9.42
C VAL A 108 -1.40 -6.99 8.64
N PRO A 109 -0.54 -7.05 7.59
CA PRO A 109 0.10 -8.24 7.02
C PRO A 109 1.31 -8.73 7.84
N VAL A 110 1.63 -10.00 7.65
CA VAL A 110 2.91 -10.59 8.01
C VAL A 110 3.44 -11.32 6.77
N LEU A 111 4.69 -11.10 6.41
CA LEU A 111 5.37 -11.82 5.36
C LEU A 111 6.24 -12.92 5.97
N GLU A 112 6.17 -14.09 5.39
CA GLU A 112 7.04 -15.20 5.70
C GLU A 112 7.77 -15.63 4.42
N SER A 113 9.10 -15.69 4.47
CA SER A 113 9.90 -16.24 3.40
C SER A 113 9.97 -17.77 3.47
N ASP A 114 10.42 -18.41 2.41
CA ASP A 114 10.58 -19.87 2.33
C ASP A 114 11.62 -20.43 3.30
N ASN A 115 12.60 -19.62 3.72
CA ASN A 115 13.59 -19.98 4.75
C ASN A 115 13.10 -19.72 6.18
N GLY A 116 11.82 -19.28 6.36
CA GLY A 116 11.17 -19.11 7.66
C GLY A 116 11.41 -17.74 8.33
N GLU A 117 11.98 -16.76 7.64
CA GLU A 117 12.06 -15.39 8.17
C GLU A 117 10.67 -14.76 8.19
N ILE A 118 10.34 -14.11 9.30
CA ILE A 118 9.04 -13.46 9.53
C ILE A 118 9.24 -11.96 9.65
N VAL A 119 8.56 -11.21 8.78
CA VAL A 119 8.58 -9.74 8.76
C VAL A 119 7.17 -9.21 8.97
N GLN A 120 7.00 -8.31 9.92
CA GLN A 120 5.73 -7.64 10.20
C GLN A 120 5.89 -6.15 9.96
N ASP A 121 4.78 -5.51 9.58
CA ASP A 121 4.58 -4.16 9.06
C ASP A 121 4.77 -4.07 7.54
N SER A 122 3.81 -3.43 6.90
CA SER A 122 3.78 -3.32 5.43
C SER A 122 4.95 -2.48 4.88
N GLY A 123 5.43 -1.51 5.64
CA GLY A 123 6.60 -0.72 5.29
C GLY A 123 7.89 -1.53 5.38
N ASP A 124 8.08 -2.26 6.50
CA ASP A 124 9.23 -3.12 6.71
C ASP A 124 9.25 -4.31 5.73
N ILE A 125 8.07 -4.83 5.33
CA ILE A 125 7.95 -5.84 4.28
C ILE A 125 8.49 -5.31 2.96
N ILE A 126 8.13 -4.10 2.58
CA ILE A 126 8.65 -3.47 1.35
C ILE A 126 10.16 -3.27 1.44
N ASP A 127 10.67 -2.73 2.55
CA ASP A 127 12.11 -2.52 2.76
C ASP A 127 12.89 -3.85 2.72
N PHE A 128 12.35 -4.90 3.33
CA PHE A 128 12.93 -6.23 3.32
C PHE A 128 13.02 -6.82 1.90
N LEU A 129 11.97 -6.64 1.10
CA LEU A 129 11.91 -7.17 -0.25
C LEU A 129 12.77 -6.35 -1.23
N GLU A 130 12.81 -5.00 -1.11
CA GLU A 130 13.69 -4.14 -1.91
C GLU A 130 15.17 -4.47 -1.70
N ASN A 131 15.58 -4.79 -0.47
CA ASN A 131 16.95 -5.18 -0.16
C ASN A 131 17.34 -6.56 -0.73
N ARG A 132 16.38 -7.42 -1.05
CA ARG A 132 16.62 -8.76 -1.59
C ARG A 132 16.46 -8.87 -3.10
N HIS A 133 15.61 -8.05 -3.66
CA HIS A 133 15.23 -8.11 -5.07
C HIS A 133 15.46 -6.73 -5.69
N ALA A 134 16.60 -6.56 -6.37
CA ALA A 134 16.95 -5.28 -6.97
C ALA A 134 15.96 -4.85 -8.07
N GLU A 135 15.50 -5.81 -8.88
CA GLU A 135 14.62 -5.51 -10.02
C GLU A 135 13.22 -6.15 -9.89
N PRO A 136 12.19 -5.52 -10.46
CA PRO A 136 12.19 -4.16 -10.96
C PRO A 136 12.35 -3.15 -9.81
N LEU A 137 13.10 -2.07 -10.05
CA LEU A 137 13.26 -1.00 -9.05
C LEU A 137 11.94 -0.24 -8.88
N LEU A 138 11.35 -0.28 -7.68
CA LEU A 138 10.04 0.31 -7.36
C LEU A 138 10.14 1.51 -6.39
N ASN A 139 11.28 2.18 -6.42
CA ASN A 139 11.50 3.42 -5.69
C ASN A 139 12.40 4.38 -6.51
N PRO A 140 12.05 5.67 -6.64
CA PRO A 140 12.90 6.63 -7.33
C PRO A 140 14.30 6.70 -6.74
N GLN A 141 15.30 6.97 -7.58
CA GLN A 141 16.69 7.12 -7.13
C GLN A 141 17.09 8.57 -6.92
N THR A 142 16.25 9.50 -7.32
CA THR A 142 16.49 10.94 -7.20
C THR A 142 15.85 11.49 -5.91
N PRO A 143 16.52 12.40 -5.19
CA PRO A 143 16.18 12.72 -3.81
C PRO A 143 14.82 13.41 -3.63
N VAL A 144 14.42 14.33 -4.53
CA VAL A 144 13.11 15.00 -4.42
C VAL A 144 11.98 13.98 -4.62
N GLN A 145 12.09 13.12 -5.63
CA GLN A 145 11.10 12.10 -5.90
C GLN A 145 11.04 11.04 -4.79
N GLN A 146 12.17 10.67 -4.18
CA GLN A 146 12.20 9.80 -3.00
C GLN A 146 11.43 10.43 -1.84
N CYS A 147 11.63 11.72 -1.58
CA CYS A 147 10.92 12.45 -0.54
C CYS A 147 9.41 12.47 -0.81
N VAL A 148 8.99 12.80 -2.04
CA VAL A 148 7.57 12.82 -2.45
C VAL A 148 6.95 11.42 -2.37
N SER A 149 7.67 10.38 -2.80
CA SER A 149 7.23 9.00 -2.68
C SER A 149 6.97 8.61 -1.22
N LEU A 150 7.86 9.00 -0.31
CA LEU A 150 7.69 8.71 1.12
C LEU A 150 6.58 9.56 1.77
N ILE A 151 6.38 10.81 1.34
CA ILE A 151 5.22 11.63 1.75
C ILE A 151 3.92 10.90 1.43
N PHE A 152 3.74 10.41 0.20
CA PHE A 152 2.53 9.68 -0.18
C PHE A 152 2.39 8.33 0.51
N ASP A 153 3.50 7.64 0.84
CA ASP A 153 3.44 6.41 1.63
C ASP A 153 2.83 6.68 3.01
N VAL A 154 3.28 7.72 3.70
CA VAL A 154 2.76 8.08 5.03
C VAL A 154 1.34 8.64 4.94
N PHE A 155 1.08 9.53 3.99
CA PHE A 155 -0.24 10.11 3.77
C PHE A 155 -1.30 9.03 3.51
N GLY A 156 -1.03 8.11 2.58
CA GLY A 156 -1.95 7.02 2.27
C GLY A 156 -2.12 6.05 3.44
N SER A 157 -1.03 5.56 4.00
CA SER A 157 -1.09 4.51 5.03
C SER A 157 -1.65 4.98 6.36
N GLU A 158 -1.43 6.26 6.75
CA GLU A 158 -1.75 6.77 8.08
C GLU A 158 -2.85 7.82 8.09
N TYR A 159 -2.70 8.87 7.25
CA TYR A 159 -3.65 9.98 7.27
C TYR A 159 -5.02 9.60 6.72
N LEU A 160 -5.08 8.79 5.66
CA LEU A 160 -6.35 8.40 5.04
C LEU A 160 -7.10 7.29 5.81
N LEU A 161 -6.52 6.71 6.86
CA LEU A 161 -7.16 5.67 7.66
C LEU A 161 -8.50 6.11 8.26
N PRO A 162 -8.65 7.27 8.93
CA PRO A 162 -9.93 7.72 9.48
C PRO A 162 -11.02 7.84 8.41
N LEU A 163 -10.65 8.34 7.24
CA LEU A 163 -11.56 8.53 6.10
C LEU A 163 -12.02 7.19 5.52
N ALA A 164 -11.10 6.24 5.34
CA ALA A 164 -11.42 4.89 4.89
C ALA A 164 -12.31 4.15 5.91
N MET A 165 -12.10 4.38 7.21
CA MET A 165 -12.94 3.82 8.28
C MET A 165 -14.32 4.49 8.35
N HIS A 166 -14.41 5.80 8.08
CA HIS A 166 -15.69 6.50 7.93
C HIS A 166 -16.54 5.84 6.84
N TYR A 167 -16.03 5.73 5.61
CA TYR A 167 -16.79 5.14 4.52
C TYR A 167 -17.16 3.67 4.75
N ARG A 168 -16.34 2.89 5.43
CA ARG A 168 -16.65 1.50 5.77
C ARG A 168 -17.77 1.38 6.79
N TRP A 169 -17.77 2.20 7.83
CA TRP A 169 -18.60 1.98 9.00
C TRP A 169 -19.80 2.92 9.11
N SER A 170 -19.71 4.16 8.62
CA SER A 170 -20.84 5.09 8.63
C SER A 170 -21.92 4.68 7.62
N TYR A 171 -21.55 3.96 6.56
CA TYR A 171 -22.46 3.40 5.55
C TYR A 171 -22.68 1.89 5.76
N ARG A 172 -22.52 1.41 6.98
CA ARG A 172 -22.62 -0.02 7.30
C ARG A 172 -23.94 -0.63 6.86
N GLY A 173 -25.06 0.08 6.98
CA GLY A 173 -26.39 -0.40 6.60
C GLY A 173 -26.48 -0.84 5.15
N GLU A 174 -25.96 -0.03 4.25
CA GLU A 174 -25.98 -0.23 2.79
C GLU A 174 -25.05 -1.37 2.36
N GLN A 175 -23.99 -1.63 3.11
CA GLN A 175 -22.94 -2.58 2.75
C GLN A 175 -22.74 -3.73 3.74
N GLU A 176 -23.64 -3.90 4.69
CA GLU A 176 -23.59 -4.94 5.76
C GLU A 176 -23.35 -6.35 5.20
N THR A 177 -24.03 -6.71 4.12
CA THR A 177 -23.90 -8.06 3.52
C THR A 177 -22.49 -8.28 2.97
N PHE A 178 -21.92 -7.29 2.31
CA PHE A 178 -20.54 -7.33 1.79
C PHE A 178 -19.54 -7.43 2.93
N LEU A 179 -19.64 -6.56 3.93
CA LEU A 179 -18.71 -6.51 5.05
C LEU A 179 -18.71 -7.83 5.83
N ARG A 180 -19.90 -8.38 6.12
CA ARG A 180 -20.00 -9.69 6.78
C ARG A 180 -19.37 -10.82 5.97
N ALA A 181 -19.47 -10.78 4.65
CA ALA A 181 -18.84 -11.78 3.80
C ALA A 181 -17.30 -11.64 3.83
N GLU A 182 -16.79 -10.42 3.76
CA GLU A 182 -15.35 -10.16 3.75
C GLU A 182 -14.68 -10.52 5.09
N PHE A 183 -15.22 -10.04 6.20
CA PHE A 183 -14.72 -10.41 7.53
C PHE A 183 -14.89 -11.91 7.81
N GLY A 184 -16.01 -12.47 7.40
CA GLY A 184 -16.26 -13.90 7.59
C GLY A 184 -15.27 -14.80 6.83
N ARG A 185 -14.86 -14.42 5.61
CA ARG A 185 -13.82 -15.17 4.88
C ARG A 185 -12.48 -15.16 5.60
N ALA A 186 -12.09 -14.00 6.14
CA ALA A 186 -10.83 -13.86 6.87
C ALA A 186 -10.79 -14.63 8.18
N LEU A 187 -11.97 -14.79 8.84
CA LEU A 187 -12.07 -15.40 10.17
C LEU A 187 -12.41 -16.89 10.15
N VAL A 188 -13.15 -17.34 9.12
CA VAL A 188 -13.57 -18.74 8.96
C VAL A 188 -13.36 -19.16 7.51
N ALA A 189 -12.13 -19.44 7.17
CA ALA A 189 -11.78 -19.98 5.86
C ALA A 189 -12.47 -21.36 5.68
N GLY A 190 -13.14 -21.56 4.52
CA GLY A 190 -13.85 -22.80 4.26
C GLY A 190 -15.19 -22.96 4.97
N GLY A 191 -15.57 -22.07 5.89
CA GLY A 191 -16.87 -22.10 6.57
C GLY A 191 -18.06 -21.81 5.65
N ASP A 192 -19.23 -22.27 6.03
CA ASP A 192 -20.47 -21.93 5.34
C ASP A 192 -20.89 -20.46 5.58
N ARG A 193 -21.95 -20.03 4.90
CA ARG A 193 -22.43 -18.65 4.97
C ARG A 193 -22.87 -18.24 6.39
N SER A 194 -23.45 -19.16 7.16
CA SER A 194 -23.92 -18.87 8.51
C SER A 194 -22.76 -18.69 9.48
N ALA A 195 -21.80 -19.60 9.49
CA ALA A 195 -20.60 -19.54 10.32
C ALA A 195 -19.78 -18.26 10.04
N ARG A 196 -19.62 -17.88 8.75
CA ARG A 196 -18.95 -16.65 8.36
C ARG A 196 -19.67 -15.39 8.85
N ARG A 197 -21.01 -15.35 8.76
CA ARG A 197 -21.80 -14.20 9.25
C ARG A 197 -21.71 -14.03 10.76
N GLU A 198 -21.74 -15.12 11.51
CA GLU A 198 -21.62 -15.10 12.96
C GLU A 198 -20.22 -14.65 13.41
N ALA A 199 -19.18 -15.23 12.84
CA ALA A 199 -17.78 -14.85 13.14
C ALA A 199 -17.51 -13.38 12.86
N ALA A 200 -18.07 -12.83 11.76
CA ALA A 200 -17.90 -11.44 11.39
C ALA A 200 -18.46 -10.45 12.41
N ALA A 201 -19.57 -10.79 13.09
CA ALA A 201 -20.31 -9.84 13.91
C ALA A 201 -19.46 -9.19 15.00
N LYS A 202 -18.77 -9.99 15.82
CA LYS A 202 -17.91 -9.48 16.91
C LYS A 202 -16.74 -8.63 16.41
N THR A 203 -16.11 -9.07 15.32
CA THR A 203 -14.98 -8.35 14.72
C THR A 203 -15.41 -7.02 14.11
N MET A 204 -16.57 -6.97 13.49
CA MET A 204 -17.12 -5.72 12.97
C MET A 204 -17.42 -4.73 14.10
N GLU A 205 -18.00 -5.17 15.22
CA GLU A 205 -18.21 -4.33 16.41
C GLU A 205 -16.89 -3.83 17.00
N PHE A 206 -15.88 -4.70 17.08
CA PHE A 206 -14.55 -4.30 17.54
C PHE A 206 -13.97 -3.15 16.69
N PHE A 207 -14.01 -3.25 15.36
CA PHE A 207 -13.50 -2.19 14.49
C PHE A 207 -14.35 -0.91 14.53
N THR A 208 -15.68 -1.03 14.64
CA THR A 208 -16.56 0.13 14.80
C THR A 208 -16.23 0.92 16.08
N GLY A 209 -15.79 0.23 17.14
CA GLY A 209 -15.35 0.85 18.39
C GLY A 209 -14.16 1.80 18.27
N PHE A 210 -13.37 1.73 17.20
CA PHE A 210 -12.26 2.67 16.97
C PHE A 210 -12.68 4.02 16.40
N LEU A 211 -13.87 4.15 15.83
CA LEU A 211 -14.32 5.37 15.13
C LEU A 211 -14.18 6.65 15.96
N PRO A 212 -14.58 6.68 17.26
CA PRO A 212 -14.38 7.89 18.07
C PRO A 212 -12.92 8.27 18.26
N ASN A 213 -12.01 7.28 18.40
CA ASN A 213 -10.58 7.55 18.53
C ASN A 213 -9.96 8.02 17.22
N LEU A 214 -10.56 7.69 16.08
CA LEU A 214 -10.17 8.15 14.75
C LEU A 214 -10.81 9.49 14.37
N GLY A 215 -11.65 10.07 15.24
CA GLY A 215 -12.31 11.34 14.97
C GLY A 215 -13.54 11.23 14.05
N VAL A 216 -14.12 10.04 13.91
CA VAL A 216 -15.31 9.85 13.09
C VAL A 216 -16.55 10.04 13.94
N PHE A 217 -17.18 11.21 13.80
CA PHE A 217 -18.41 11.62 14.46
C PHE A 217 -19.37 12.23 13.45
N PRO A 218 -20.69 12.20 13.67
CA PRO A 218 -21.66 12.75 12.72
C PRO A 218 -21.38 14.20 12.31
N GLU A 219 -20.86 15.02 13.24
CA GLU A 219 -20.60 16.45 13.03
C GLU A 219 -19.43 16.73 12.07
N VAL A 220 -18.55 15.76 11.83
CA VAL A 220 -17.36 15.92 10.97
C VAL A 220 -17.42 15.11 9.68
N THR A 221 -18.39 14.21 9.54
CA THR A 221 -18.45 13.30 8.37
C THR A 221 -18.60 14.04 7.05
N GLY A 222 -19.39 15.13 7.00
CA GLY A 222 -19.49 15.96 5.80
C GLY A 222 -18.15 16.56 5.37
N ALA A 223 -17.37 17.10 6.33
CA ALA A 223 -16.03 17.61 6.03
C ALA A 223 -15.05 16.49 5.61
N MET A 224 -15.20 15.26 6.15
CA MET A 224 -14.43 14.10 5.71
C MET A 224 -14.76 13.72 4.25
N GLU A 225 -16.02 13.76 3.88
CA GLU A 225 -16.46 13.49 2.51
C GLU A 225 -15.97 14.57 1.55
N ASP A 226 -16.04 15.86 1.91
CA ASP A 226 -15.48 16.97 1.13
C ASP A 226 -13.95 16.81 0.94
N SER A 227 -13.23 16.36 1.98
CA SER A 227 -11.80 16.05 1.88
C SER A 227 -11.54 14.92 0.88
N TYR A 228 -12.32 13.86 0.96
CA TYR A 228 -12.20 12.73 0.06
C TYR A 228 -12.50 13.12 -1.38
N LEU A 229 -13.59 13.87 -1.62
CA LEU A 229 -13.97 14.32 -2.96
C LEU A 229 -12.86 15.18 -3.59
N ALA A 230 -12.30 16.14 -2.84
CA ALA A 230 -11.20 16.96 -3.32
C ALA A 230 -9.95 16.13 -3.67
N LEU A 231 -9.64 15.09 -2.86
CA LEU A 231 -8.52 14.21 -3.12
C LEU A 231 -8.73 13.33 -4.35
N ILE A 232 -9.91 12.68 -4.50
CA ILE A 232 -10.14 11.80 -5.65
C ILE A 232 -10.25 12.57 -6.96
N ASP A 233 -10.77 13.80 -6.95
CA ASP A 233 -10.80 14.65 -8.14
C ASP A 233 -9.36 14.99 -8.60
N ALA A 234 -8.48 15.39 -7.68
CA ALA A 234 -7.09 15.69 -8.01
C ALA A 234 -6.30 14.44 -8.46
N LEU A 235 -6.57 13.28 -7.85
CA LEU A 235 -5.96 12.02 -8.27
C LEU A 235 -6.48 11.55 -9.62
N ASP A 236 -7.77 11.72 -9.90
CA ASP A 236 -8.36 11.36 -11.19
C ASP A 236 -7.76 12.17 -12.34
N ASP A 237 -7.62 13.48 -12.14
CA ASP A 237 -6.93 14.37 -13.09
C ASP A 237 -5.48 13.95 -13.31
N HIS A 238 -4.77 13.61 -12.23
CA HIS A 238 -3.40 13.11 -12.33
C HIS A 238 -3.32 11.79 -13.13
N PHE A 239 -4.14 10.80 -12.79
CA PHE A 239 -4.13 9.49 -13.45
C PHE A 239 -4.78 9.49 -14.84
N GLN A 240 -5.35 10.59 -15.29
CA GLN A 240 -5.72 10.76 -16.70
C GLN A 240 -4.47 10.85 -17.59
N HIS A 241 -3.34 11.37 -17.05
CA HIS A 241 -2.14 11.68 -17.81
C HIS A 241 -0.93 10.80 -17.45
N HIS A 242 -0.92 10.21 -16.27
CA HIS A 242 0.21 9.45 -15.73
C HIS A 242 -0.24 8.09 -15.19
N PRO A 243 0.46 6.98 -15.53
CA PRO A 243 0.09 5.66 -15.06
C PRO A 243 0.28 5.48 -13.54
N TYR A 244 1.23 6.20 -12.94
CA TYR A 244 1.56 6.15 -11.50
C TYR A 244 1.93 7.55 -11.00
N LEU A 245 2.03 7.73 -9.67
CA LEU A 245 2.27 9.03 -9.05
C LEU A 245 3.49 9.76 -9.62
N LEU A 246 4.60 9.08 -9.84
CA LEU A 246 5.85 9.68 -10.29
C LEU A 246 6.26 9.27 -11.72
N GLY A 247 5.30 8.89 -12.56
CA GLY A 247 5.58 8.60 -13.96
C GLY A 247 5.16 7.22 -14.42
N GLY A 248 5.99 6.52 -15.19
CA GLY A 248 5.66 5.25 -15.84
C GLY A 248 5.89 4.01 -14.98
N ARG A 249 6.28 4.16 -13.72
CA ARG A 249 6.59 3.08 -12.79
C ARG A 249 6.05 3.39 -11.41
N PRO A 250 5.45 2.40 -10.69
CA PRO A 250 4.97 2.63 -9.34
C PRO A 250 6.14 2.92 -8.38
N CYS A 251 5.91 3.78 -7.40
CA CYS A 251 6.83 4.08 -6.33
C CYS A 251 6.24 3.66 -4.98
N ARG A 252 7.02 3.77 -3.89
CA ARG A 252 6.56 3.47 -2.53
C ARG A 252 5.28 4.21 -2.17
N GLY A 253 5.12 5.46 -2.65
CA GLY A 253 3.92 6.26 -2.46
C GLY A 253 2.67 5.65 -3.06
N ASP A 254 2.78 5.06 -4.27
CA ASP A 254 1.66 4.33 -4.89
C ASP A 254 1.19 3.18 -3.99
N PHE A 255 2.10 2.42 -3.40
CA PHE A 255 1.73 1.32 -2.49
C PHE A 255 1.10 1.84 -1.20
N GLY A 256 1.60 2.94 -0.64
CA GLY A 256 0.99 3.60 0.51
C GLY A 256 -0.45 4.04 0.24
N MET A 257 -0.68 4.68 -0.90
CA MET A 257 -2.01 5.11 -1.34
C MET A 257 -2.95 3.92 -1.65
N MET A 258 -2.42 2.78 -2.15
CA MET A 258 -3.19 1.56 -2.37
C MET A 258 -3.83 1.01 -1.10
N ALA A 259 -3.25 1.23 0.07
CA ALA A 259 -3.81 0.74 1.32
C ALA A 259 -5.29 1.17 1.50
N PRO A 260 -5.62 2.47 1.65
CA PRO A 260 -7.01 2.90 1.80
C PRO A 260 -7.78 2.90 0.48
N LEU A 261 -7.16 3.35 -0.63
CA LEU A 261 -7.86 3.57 -1.89
C LEU A 261 -8.33 2.27 -2.56
N PHE A 262 -7.71 1.13 -2.25
CA PHE A 262 -8.20 -0.16 -2.72
C PHE A 262 -8.99 -0.92 -1.66
N ALA A 263 -8.38 -1.30 -0.53
CA ALA A 263 -8.96 -2.28 0.39
C ALA A 263 -10.29 -1.85 1.03
N HIS A 264 -10.51 -0.55 1.20
CA HIS A 264 -11.76 0.02 1.65
C HIS A 264 -12.46 0.80 0.52
N LEU A 265 -11.88 1.91 0.10
CA LEU A 265 -12.52 2.91 -0.76
C LEU A 265 -12.81 2.40 -2.19
N GLY A 266 -11.99 1.48 -2.71
CA GLY A 266 -12.19 0.86 -4.02
C GLY A 266 -12.98 -0.46 -3.99
N ARG A 267 -13.24 -1.04 -2.80
CA ARG A 267 -13.91 -2.35 -2.66
C ARG A 267 -15.23 -2.29 -1.93
N ASP A 268 -15.35 -1.50 -0.87
CA ASP A 268 -16.60 -1.39 -0.12
C ASP A 268 -17.67 -0.72 -1.01
N PRO A 269 -18.89 -1.25 -1.10
CA PRO A 269 -19.85 -0.88 -2.16
C PRO A 269 -20.12 0.60 -2.32
N VAL A 270 -20.29 1.34 -1.22
CA VAL A 270 -20.63 2.78 -1.27
C VAL A 270 -19.46 3.61 -1.81
N PRO A 271 -18.26 3.59 -1.21
CA PRO A 271 -17.16 4.40 -1.74
C PRO A 271 -16.62 3.89 -3.09
N ALA A 272 -16.72 2.58 -3.38
CA ALA A 272 -16.31 2.05 -4.68
C ALA A 272 -17.22 2.56 -5.81
N MET A 273 -18.52 2.67 -5.59
CA MET A 273 -19.44 3.26 -6.55
C MET A 273 -19.13 4.75 -6.76
N LEU A 274 -18.87 5.48 -5.67
CA LEU A 274 -18.48 6.88 -5.74
C LEU A 274 -17.18 7.06 -6.55
N MET A 275 -16.14 6.27 -6.27
CA MET A 275 -14.88 6.31 -7.01
C MET A 275 -15.10 6.00 -8.50
N LYS A 276 -15.84 4.96 -8.84
CA LYS A 276 -16.11 4.57 -10.23
C LYS A 276 -16.88 5.62 -11.03
N THR A 277 -17.79 6.34 -10.39
CA THR A 277 -18.65 7.32 -11.07
C THR A 277 -18.04 8.71 -11.13
N ARG A 278 -17.18 9.08 -10.17
CA ARG A 278 -16.58 10.41 -10.08
C ARG A 278 -15.10 10.45 -10.49
N ALA A 279 -14.36 9.39 -10.22
CA ALA A 279 -12.92 9.31 -10.42
C ALA A 279 -12.53 8.00 -11.13
N PRO A 280 -12.97 7.79 -12.39
CA PRO A 280 -12.77 6.54 -13.12
C PRO A 280 -11.29 6.24 -13.43
N ASN A 281 -10.44 7.27 -13.63
CA ASN A 281 -9.01 7.10 -13.85
C ASN A 281 -8.30 6.62 -12.56
N LEU A 282 -8.70 7.17 -11.40
CA LEU A 282 -8.25 6.68 -10.11
C LEU A 282 -8.70 5.23 -9.87
N PHE A 283 -9.96 4.90 -10.19
CA PHE A 283 -10.43 3.51 -10.08
C PHE A 283 -9.58 2.59 -10.96
N ARG A 284 -9.33 2.99 -12.21
CA ARG A 284 -8.48 2.25 -13.14
C ARG A 284 -7.03 2.10 -12.63
N TRP A 285 -6.49 3.12 -11.94
CA TRP A 285 -5.19 3.00 -11.27
C TRP A 285 -5.20 1.91 -10.19
N THR A 286 -6.27 1.75 -9.41
CA THR A 286 -6.35 0.66 -8.42
C THR A 286 -6.32 -0.73 -9.05
N GLU A 287 -6.93 -0.89 -10.23
CA GLU A 287 -6.86 -2.13 -11.00
C GLU A 287 -5.43 -2.36 -11.54
N ARG A 288 -4.81 -1.31 -12.09
CA ARG A 288 -3.42 -1.34 -12.57
C ARG A 288 -2.46 -1.75 -11.46
N MET A 289 -2.61 -1.20 -10.27
CA MET A 289 -1.78 -1.54 -9.10
C MET A 289 -1.97 -3.00 -8.62
N ASN A 290 -3.06 -3.67 -8.96
CA ASN A 290 -3.31 -5.09 -8.67
C ASN A 290 -2.98 -6.02 -9.85
N SER A 291 -2.40 -5.50 -10.92
CA SER A 291 -1.96 -6.29 -12.06
C SER A 291 -0.43 -6.34 -12.15
N ALA A 292 0.13 -7.45 -12.65
CA ALA A 292 1.59 -7.64 -12.67
C ALA A 292 2.34 -6.70 -13.65
N PRO A 293 1.87 -6.43 -14.89
CA PRO A 293 2.58 -5.55 -15.80
C PRO A 293 2.77 -4.14 -15.21
N ILE A 294 3.96 -3.57 -15.43
CA ILE A 294 4.26 -2.17 -15.07
C ILE A 294 3.67 -1.25 -16.13
N SER A 295 3.95 -1.53 -17.41
CA SER A 295 3.36 -0.79 -18.54
C SER A 295 1.86 -1.06 -18.68
N ASP A 296 1.12 -0.05 -19.14
CA ASP A 296 -0.32 -0.15 -19.38
C ASP A 296 -0.64 0.36 -20.79
N GLY A 297 -1.46 -0.40 -21.51
CA GLY A 297 -1.93 -0.06 -22.86
C GLY A 297 -2.72 1.25 -22.95
N GLU A 298 -3.23 1.78 -21.86
CA GLU A 298 -3.88 3.09 -21.79
C GLU A 298 -2.89 4.25 -22.02
N TYR A 299 -1.59 4.01 -21.82
CA TYR A 299 -0.53 5.02 -21.99
C TYR A 299 0.48 4.57 -23.06
N PRO A 300 0.06 4.41 -24.32
CA PRO A 300 0.94 3.94 -25.39
C PRO A 300 2.10 4.90 -25.59
N GLY A 301 3.32 4.40 -25.53
CA GLY A 301 4.54 5.21 -25.64
C GLY A 301 4.96 5.93 -24.38
N TYR A 302 4.27 5.78 -23.26
CA TYR A 302 4.75 6.24 -21.95
C TYR A 302 5.86 5.30 -21.48
N GLY A 303 7.07 5.85 -21.24
CA GLY A 303 8.21 5.05 -20.81
C GLY A 303 8.04 4.52 -19.38
N GLU A 304 8.63 3.38 -19.07
CA GLU A 304 8.58 2.77 -17.71
C GLU A 304 9.50 3.47 -16.68
N GLY A 305 10.00 4.67 -17.00
CA GLY A 305 10.83 5.47 -16.10
C GLY A 305 10.03 6.37 -15.16
N TYR A 306 10.71 6.87 -14.14
CA TYR A 306 10.17 7.97 -13.33
C TYR A 306 10.24 9.28 -14.11
N TRP A 307 9.47 10.28 -13.68
CA TRP A 307 9.44 11.62 -14.29
C TRP A 307 10.83 12.26 -14.31
N GLY A 308 11.18 12.95 -15.38
CA GLY A 308 12.55 13.43 -15.59
C GLY A 308 12.99 14.57 -14.66
N GLY A 309 14.32 14.76 -14.53
CA GLY A 309 14.91 15.94 -13.90
C GLY A 309 14.76 16.06 -12.38
N ASP A 310 14.46 14.97 -11.68
CA ASP A 310 14.15 14.97 -10.22
C ASP A 310 13.07 16.00 -9.86
N THR A 311 12.03 16.06 -10.70
CA THR A 311 10.85 16.90 -10.52
C THR A 311 9.59 16.02 -10.37
N VAL A 312 8.44 16.64 -10.16
CA VAL A 312 7.15 15.95 -10.10
C VAL A 312 6.20 16.53 -11.14
N PRO A 313 5.26 15.74 -11.72
CA PRO A 313 4.23 16.26 -12.60
C PRO A 313 3.40 17.37 -11.93
N GLU A 314 2.99 18.40 -12.69
CA GLU A 314 2.18 19.51 -12.14
C GLU A 314 0.85 19.04 -11.58
N SER A 315 0.23 18.04 -12.18
CA SER A 315 -0.97 17.38 -11.64
C SER A 315 -0.71 16.72 -10.27
N LEU A 316 0.48 16.17 -10.02
CA LEU A 316 0.84 15.63 -8.70
C LEU A 316 1.08 16.74 -7.67
N VAL A 317 1.58 17.91 -8.10
CA VAL A 317 1.67 19.10 -7.23
C VAL A 317 0.28 19.52 -6.74
N ALA A 318 -0.76 19.44 -7.58
CA ALA A 318 -2.13 19.69 -7.18
C ALA A 318 -2.62 18.69 -6.12
N VAL A 319 -2.30 17.40 -6.25
CA VAL A 319 -2.61 16.39 -5.23
C VAL A 319 -1.90 16.68 -3.91
N LEU A 320 -0.61 17.06 -3.95
CA LEU A 320 0.14 17.42 -2.75
C LEU A 320 -0.45 18.65 -2.03
N LYS A 321 -0.96 19.65 -2.78
CA LYS A 321 -1.66 20.81 -2.19
C LYS A 321 -2.87 20.39 -1.37
N VAL A 322 -3.72 19.51 -1.93
CA VAL A 322 -4.87 18.94 -1.23
C VAL A 322 -4.41 18.18 0.01
N ALA A 323 -3.40 17.34 -0.14
CA ALA A 323 -2.87 16.52 0.95
C ALA A 323 -2.37 17.39 2.12
N PHE A 324 -1.47 18.34 1.89
CA PHE A 324 -0.92 19.16 2.97
C PHE A 324 -1.92 20.13 3.58
N ALA A 325 -2.87 20.65 2.81
CA ALA A 325 -3.94 21.49 3.35
C ALA A 325 -4.76 20.77 4.42
N ASP A 326 -5.03 19.50 4.22
CA ASP A 326 -5.81 18.69 5.13
C ASP A 326 -4.97 18.06 6.26
N TRP A 327 -3.74 17.68 5.98
CA TRP A 327 -2.90 16.90 6.89
C TRP A 327 -2.14 17.75 7.91
N THR A 328 -1.61 18.92 7.48
CA THR A 328 -0.75 19.77 8.30
C THR A 328 -1.36 20.16 9.65
N PRO A 329 -2.65 20.55 9.75
CA PRO A 329 -3.27 20.88 11.04
C PRO A 329 -3.25 19.71 12.02
N GLY A 330 -3.53 18.51 11.55
CA GLY A 330 -3.51 17.28 12.35
C GLY A 330 -2.10 16.88 12.81
N LEU A 331 -1.11 16.95 11.90
CA LEU A 331 0.31 16.69 12.25
C LEU A 331 0.79 17.63 13.36
N LYS A 332 0.45 18.91 13.25
CA LYS A 332 0.81 19.90 14.28
C LYS A 332 0.17 19.55 15.63
N ALA A 333 -1.12 19.27 15.66
CA ALA A 333 -1.82 18.91 16.89
C ALA A 333 -1.25 17.62 17.52
N ASP A 334 -0.90 16.63 16.70
CA ASP A 334 -0.25 15.40 17.17
C ASP A 334 1.14 15.66 17.76
N ALA A 335 1.95 16.49 17.10
CA ALA A 335 3.28 16.85 17.60
C ALA A 335 3.20 17.62 18.93
N ASP A 336 2.30 18.58 19.05
CA ASP A 336 2.08 19.34 20.28
C ASP A 336 1.64 18.41 21.43
N CYS A 337 0.68 17.50 21.18
CA CYS A 337 0.19 16.51 22.13
C CYS A 337 1.31 15.53 22.56
N PHE A 338 2.09 15.04 21.59
CA PHE A 338 3.21 14.16 21.86
C PHE A 338 4.28 14.85 22.71
N ASN A 339 4.67 16.08 22.35
CA ASN A 339 5.69 16.83 23.08
C ASN A 339 5.28 17.11 24.54
N ALA A 340 4.01 17.44 24.77
CA ALA A 340 3.47 17.60 26.11
C ALA A 340 3.50 16.29 26.91
N TRP A 341 3.08 15.18 26.30
CA TRP A 341 3.13 13.84 26.93
C TRP A 341 4.55 13.38 27.20
N ALA A 342 5.49 13.64 26.27
CA ALA A 342 6.87 13.17 26.37
C ALA A 342 7.72 13.95 27.39
N ALA A 343 7.25 15.06 27.91
CA ALA A 343 8.05 15.99 28.74
C ALA A 343 8.68 15.29 29.97
N ASP A 344 7.93 14.40 30.62
CA ASP A 344 8.34 13.66 31.83
C ASP A 344 8.74 12.19 31.58
N LYS A 345 8.76 11.75 30.32
CA LYS A 345 9.04 10.36 29.95
C LYS A 345 10.53 10.10 29.78
N LEU A 346 10.95 8.85 29.88
CA LEU A 346 12.32 8.41 29.75
C LEU A 346 12.57 7.58 28.50
N ALA A 347 13.83 7.45 28.10
CA ALA A 347 14.22 6.52 27.04
C ALA A 347 13.75 5.10 27.40
N GLY A 348 13.19 4.37 26.43
CA GLY A 348 12.59 3.05 26.63
C GLY A 348 11.11 3.05 27.00
N ASP A 349 10.53 4.19 27.42
CA ASP A 349 9.10 4.26 27.71
C ASP A 349 8.26 3.96 26.46
N VAL A 350 7.22 3.16 26.65
CA VAL A 350 6.26 2.82 25.59
C VAL A 350 5.43 4.04 25.21
N VAL A 351 5.40 4.37 23.93
CA VAL A 351 4.64 5.51 23.38
C VAL A 351 3.16 5.16 23.32
N SER A 352 2.52 5.21 24.47
CA SER A 352 1.07 5.06 24.63
C SER A 352 0.61 5.68 25.96
N GLN A 353 -0.65 6.11 26.00
CA GLN A 353 -1.23 6.66 27.24
C GLN A 353 -1.28 5.65 28.38
N SER A 354 -1.45 4.36 28.06
CA SER A 354 -1.49 3.26 29.03
C SER A 354 -0.11 2.77 29.48
N GLY A 355 0.97 3.18 28.82
CA GLY A 355 2.33 2.64 29.01
C GLY A 355 2.48 1.18 28.53
N LYS A 356 1.48 0.64 27.80
CA LYS A 356 1.48 -0.72 27.26
C LYS A 356 1.48 -0.70 25.74
N PRO A 357 2.07 -1.72 25.08
CA PRO A 357 1.99 -1.87 23.63
C PRO A 357 0.54 -1.85 23.12
N GLN A 358 0.29 -1.11 22.05
CA GLN A 358 -1.01 -0.99 21.39
C GLN A 358 -0.81 -1.00 19.88
N ILE A 359 -1.76 -1.55 19.13
CA ILE A 359 -1.74 -1.59 17.66
C ILE A 359 -1.84 -0.17 17.07
N HIS A 360 -2.75 0.63 17.62
CA HIS A 360 -2.91 2.05 17.29
C HIS A 360 -2.73 2.88 18.58
N PRO A 361 -1.48 3.17 18.96
CA PRO A 361 -1.22 3.90 20.19
C PRO A 361 -1.69 5.34 20.07
N ASN A 362 -2.16 5.90 21.18
CA ASN A 362 -2.32 7.34 21.35
C ASN A 362 -1.71 7.76 22.69
N VAL A 363 -1.31 9.01 22.79
CA VAL A 363 -0.70 9.60 24.00
C VAL A 363 -1.59 10.69 24.60
N GLY A 364 -2.76 10.92 24.02
CA GLY A 364 -3.73 11.90 24.45
C GLY A 364 -4.78 12.16 23.39
N LYS A 365 -5.63 13.15 23.63
CA LYS A 365 -6.62 13.63 22.66
C LYS A 365 -6.12 14.92 22.03
N VAL A 366 -6.42 15.11 20.75
CA VAL A 366 -6.14 16.33 19.99
C VAL A 366 -7.43 16.97 19.50
N GLU A 367 -7.41 18.29 19.45
CA GLU A 367 -8.49 19.10 18.93
C GLU A 367 -7.90 20.22 18.06
N TYR A 368 -8.40 20.37 16.83
CA TYR A 368 -7.89 21.35 15.88
C TYR A 368 -8.95 21.75 14.84
N PRO A 369 -8.89 23.00 14.31
CA PRO A 369 -9.76 23.41 13.21
C PRO A 369 -9.38 22.67 11.93
N TRP A 370 -10.38 22.15 11.22
CA TRP A 370 -10.19 21.40 9.98
C TRP A 370 -11.41 21.53 9.08
N ARG A 371 -11.24 22.04 7.86
CA ARG A 371 -12.33 22.22 6.87
C ARG A 371 -13.62 22.84 7.44
N GLY A 372 -13.50 23.89 8.26
CA GLY A 372 -14.63 24.59 8.84
C GLY A 372 -15.31 23.91 10.04
N VAL A 373 -14.83 22.73 10.46
CA VAL A 373 -15.27 22.03 11.66
C VAL A 373 -14.13 21.91 12.68
N THR A 374 -14.45 21.49 13.89
CA THR A 374 -13.44 21.14 14.90
C THR A 374 -13.26 19.63 14.92
N MET A 375 -12.08 19.16 14.47
CA MET A 375 -11.70 17.76 14.55
C MET A 375 -11.27 17.40 15.97
N LYS A 376 -11.82 16.30 16.50
CA LYS A 376 -11.48 15.74 17.83
C LYS A 376 -11.17 14.28 17.68
N ARG A 377 -9.94 13.84 18.07
CA ARG A 377 -9.54 12.43 17.96
C ARG A 377 -8.43 12.06 18.96
N GLY A 378 -8.10 10.80 19.03
CA GLY A 378 -6.84 10.37 19.63
C GLY A 378 -5.65 10.90 18.85
N SER A 379 -4.56 11.20 19.53
CA SER A 379 -3.28 11.53 18.86
C SER A 379 -2.75 10.31 18.09
N ALA A 380 -1.91 10.55 17.08
CA ALA A 380 -1.39 9.53 16.17
C ALA A 380 0.16 9.45 16.19
N PRO A 381 0.77 8.93 17.28
CA PRO A 381 2.23 8.84 17.37
C PRO A 381 2.86 7.95 16.29
N HIS A 382 2.15 6.94 15.78
CA HIS A 382 2.63 6.11 14.68
C HIS A 382 2.81 6.95 13.40
N MET A 383 1.86 7.82 13.10
CA MET A 383 1.97 8.76 11.99
C MET A 383 3.16 9.71 12.18
N LEU A 384 3.39 10.22 13.38
CA LEU A 384 4.55 11.06 13.69
C LEU A 384 5.88 10.31 13.48
N TRP A 385 5.95 9.06 13.93
CA TRP A 385 7.13 8.20 13.71
C TRP A 385 7.39 7.99 12.22
N MET A 386 6.36 7.69 11.44
CA MET A 386 6.47 7.53 9.99
C MET A 386 6.88 8.85 9.32
N PHE A 387 6.29 9.97 9.73
CA PHE A 387 6.58 11.29 9.16
C PHE A 387 8.00 11.79 9.51
N ALA A 388 8.53 11.43 10.67
CA ALA A 388 9.92 11.73 11.02
C ALA A 388 10.92 11.13 10.02
N ARG A 389 10.61 9.98 9.41
CA ARG A 389 11.43 9.39 8.33
C ARG A 389 11.44 10.26 7.07
N VAL A 390 10.31 10.91 6.75
CA VAL A 390 10.23 11.91 5.65
C VAL A 390 11.12 13.09 5.95
N GLN A 391 11.07 13.61 7.19
CA GLN A 391 11.87 14.74 7.63
C GLN A 391 13.36 14.40 7.64
N GLU A 392 13.74 13.21 8.12
CA GLU A 392 15.12 12.72 8.12
C GLU A 392 15.66 12.61 6.68
N LEU A 393 14.88 12.03 5.76
CA LEU A 393 15.26 11.96 4.34
C LEU A 393 15.43 13.37 3.75
N ALA A 394 14.45 14.23 3.94
CA ALA A 394 14.49 15.60 3.46
C ALA A 394 15.69 16.36 4.05
N ALA A 395 16.03 16.19 5.33
CA ALA A 395 17.17 16.87 5.95
C ALA A 395 18.51 16.54 5.30
N ASN A 396 18.65 15.35 4.72
CA ASN A 396 19.87 14.88 4.06
C ASN A 396 19.96 15.29 2.57
N ILE A 397 18.95 15.96 2.02
CA ILE A 397 19.00 16.45 0.65
C ILE A 397 19.78 17.78 0.63
N GLU A 398 20.73 17.90 -0.29
CA GLU A 398 21.63 19.05 -0.39
C GLU A 398 21.61 19.67 -1.79
N GLY A 399 22.30 20.83 -1.97
CA GLY A 399 22.54 21.48 -3.25
C GLY A 399 21.26 21.85 -4.01
N GLU A 400 21.26 21.66 -5.32
CA GLU A 400 20.13 22.00 -6.19
C GLU A 400 18.87 21.19 -5.88
N ALA A 401 18.99 19.92 -5.47
CA ALA A 401 17.86 19.12 -5.08
C ALA A 401 17.15 19.68 -3.84
N ARG A 402 17.90 20.19 -2.87
CA ARG A 402 17.34 20.91 -1.70
C ARG A 402 16.57 22.14 -2.14
N ALA A 403 17.14 22.95 -3.06
CA ALA A 403 16.46 24.13 -3.57
C ALA A 403 15.12 23.76 -4.25
N ARG A 404 15.14 22.73 -5.11
CA ARG A 404 13.91 22.21 -5.74
C ARG A 404 12.90 21.72 -4.74
N LEU A 405 13.32 20.96 -3.72
CA LEU A 405 12.41 20.48 -2.68
C LEU A 405 11.79 21.64 -1.90
N ASN A 406 12.55 22.66 -1.55
CA ASN A 406 12.04 23.82 -0.83
C ASN A 406 10.97 24.57 -1.65
N VAL A 407 11.23 24.80 -2.94
CA VAL A 407 10.26 25.41 -3.86
C VAL A 407 8.96 24.58 -3.95
N LEU A 408 9.09 23.25 -4.08
CA LEU A 408 7.94 22.36 -4.09
C LEU A 408 7.13 22.44 -2.79
N LEU A 409 7.81 22.36 -1.63
CA LEU A 409 7.15 22.43 -0.33
C LEU A 409 6.44 23.77 -0.10
N GLU A 410 7.04 24.89 -0.52
CA GLU A 410 6.40 26.21 -0.51
C GLU A 410 5.15 26.20 -1.41
N GLN A 411 5.27 25.72 -2.63
CA GLN A 411 4.16 25.65 -3.59
C GLN A 411 2.97 24.84 -3.08
N VAL A 412 3.21 23.77 -2.31
CA VAL A 412 2.17 22.86 -1.80
C VAL A 412 1.75 23.14 -0.36
N GLY A 413 2.35 24.11 0.32
CA GLY A 413 2.07 24.44 1.73
C GLY A 413 2.58 23.40 2.72
N GLY A 414 3.57 22.60 2.32
CA GLY A 414 4.16 21.52 3.12
C GLY A 414 5.24 21.95 4.11
N GLU A 415 5.77 23.19 4.01
CA GLU A 415 6.89 23.69 4.83
C GLU A 415 6.63 23.58 6.34
N LYS A 416 5.42 23.95 6.77
CA LYS A 416 5.04 23.89 8.19
C LYS A 416 5.04 22.48 8.74
N ALA A 417 4.62 21.50 7.93
CA ALA A 417 4.69 20.10 8.33
C ALA A 417 6.15 19.62 8.41
N MET A 418 6.98 19.98 7.43
CA MET A 418 8.38 19.57 7.38
C MET A 418 9.26 20.17 8.49
N THR A 419 8.83 21.26 9.11
CA THR A 419 9.54 21.94 10.22
C THR A 419 9.03 21.54 11.60
N LEU A 420 8.03 20.67 11.73
CA LEU A 420 7.58 20.15 13.01
C LEU A 420 8.70 19.39 13.70
N SER A 421 8.87 19.62 15.00
CA SER A 421 9.89 18.95 15.80
C SER A 421 9.28 18.21 16.97
N LEU A 422 9.80 17.00 17.22
CA LEU A 422 9.50 16.21 18.41
C LEU A 422 10.61 16.41 19.44
N THR A 423 10.24 16.64 20.69
CA THR A 423 11.19 16.83 21.80
C THR A 423 11.96 15.56 22.13
N LYS A 424 11.40 14.41 21.79
CA LYS A 424 12.06 13.09 21.94
C LYS A 424 11.82 12.27 20.68
N ARG A 425 12.83 11.47 20.32
CA ARG A 425 12.76 10.60 19.15
C ARG A 425 11.88 9.38 19.45
N ILE A 426 10.98 9.07 18.54
CA ILE A 426 10.20 7.83 18.54
C ILE A 426 10.99 6.80 17.73
N VAL A 427 11.16 5.61 18.30
CA VAL A 427 11.73 4.46 17.58
C VAL A 427 10.81 3.26 17.70
N ARG A 428 10.90 2.34 16.75
CA ARG A 428 10.13 1.11 16.76
C ARG A 428 11.00 -0.04 17.25
N ASN A 429 10.58 -0.69 18.32
CA ASN A 429 11.18 -1.92 18.83
C ASN A 429 10.17 -3.06 18.59
N LYS A 430 10.44 -3.93 17.61
CA LYS A 430 9.47 -4.91 17.06
C LYS A 430 8.19 -4.17 16.65
N ASN A 431 7.05 -4.49 17.28
CA ASN A 431 5.75 -3.88 16.97
C ASN A 431 5.33 -2.79 17.96
N THR A 432 6.27 -2.27 18.76
CA THR A 432 5.99 -1.28 19.80
C THR A 432 6.79 -0.02 19.54
N LEU A 433 6.13 1.13 19.59
CA LEU A 433 6.81 2.42 19.60
C LEU A 433 7.32 2.72 21.00
N VAL A 434 8.58 3.10 21.10
CA VAL A 434 9.23 3.50 22.35
C VAL A 434 10.02 4.79 22.14
N LEU A 435 10.33 5.49 23.22
CA LEU A 435 11.24 6.65 23.19
C LEU A 435 12.69 6.17 23.06
N ALA A 436 13.49 6.86 22.21
CA ALA A 436 14.91 6.61 22.08
C ALA A 436 15.70 7.21 23.26
#